data_c12110121879d52e7afd441535de41ab
#
_entry.id   c12110121879d52e7afd441535de41ab
#
_cell.length_a   1.000
_cell.length_b   1.000
_cell.length_c   1.000
_cell.angle_alpha   90.00
_cell.angle_beta   90.00
_cell.angle_gamma   90.00
#
_symmetry.space_group_name_H-M   'P 1'
#
loop_
_entity.id
_entity.type
_entity.pdbx_description
1 polymer ?
#
loop_
_entity_poly.entity_id
_entity_poly.type
_entity_poly.pdbx_seq_one_letter_code
_entity_poly.pdbx_strand_id
1 'polypeptide(L)'
;GLAAAVSALEHGASVIMVDENIDIGGHGMVSGGIVHLGGGHSVQRMHGIEDTDEMVYQDWISPDHPLARYNDRDLVRAFAEENA
;
A
#
# COMPACT_ATOMS: atom_id res chain seq x y z
N GLY A 1 0.88 4.92 -10.34
CA GLY A 1 0.42 5.81 -11.40
C GLY A 1 -0.85 6.56 -11.03
N LEU A 2 -2.04 5.96 -11.20
CA LEU A 2 -3.33 6.69 -11.06
C LEU A 2 -3.54 7.32 -9.68
N ALA A 3 -3.30 6.60 -8.58
CA ALA A 3 -3.47 7.15 -7.23
C ALA A 3 -2.56 8.37 -6.99
N ALA A 4 -1.30 8.27 -7.39
CA ALA A 4 -0.37 9.40 -7.28
C ALA A 4 -0.80 10.60 -8.15
N ALA A 5 -1.32 10.33 -9.34
CA ALA A 5 -1.82 11.39 -10.23
C ALA A 5 -3.04 12.10 -9.63
N VAL A 6 -3.99 11.35 -9.06
CA VAL A 6 -5.17 11.91 -8.39
C VAL A 6 -4.75 12.76 -7.19
N SER A 7 -3.89 12.23 -6.33
CA SER A 7 -3.39 12.98 -5.17
C SER A 7 -2.68 14.28 -5.57
N ALA A 8 -1.84 14.23 -6.60
CA ALA A 8 -1.17 15.43 -7.09
C ALA A 8 -2.17 16.49 -7.62
N LEU A 9 -3.20 16.06 -8.37
CA LEU A 9 -4.25 16.95 -8.86
C LEU A 9 -5.04 17.58 -7.70
N GLU A 10 -5.38 16.82 -6.67
CA GLU A 10 -6.07 17.32 -5.47
C GLU A 10 -5.25 18.38 -4.73
N HIS A 11 -3.92 18.32 -4.83
CA HIS A 11 -3.00 19.32 -4.29
C HIS A 11 -2.65 20.45 -5.28
N GLY A 12 -3.40 20.55 -6.37
CA GLY A 12 -3.28 21.66 -7.34
C GLY A 12 -2.12 21.54 -8.34
N ALA A 13 -1.48 20.39 -8.44
CA ALA A 13 -0.44 20.15 -9.43
C ALA A 13 -1.03 19.84 -10.81
N SER A 14 -0.31 20.20 -11.88
CA SER A 14 -0.60 19.72 -13.23
C SER A 14 0.06 18.36 -13.44
N VAL A 15 -0.67 17.39 -13.96
CA VAL A 15 -0.19 16.02 -14.13
C VAL A 15 -0.28 15.59 -15.58
N ILE A 16 0.79 15.00 -16.10
CA ILE A 16 0.82 14.28 -17.37
C ILE A 16 1.20 12.84 -17.04
N MET A 17 0.36 11.89 -17.45
CA MET A 17 0.67 10.46 -17.35
C MET A 17 1.12 9.96 -18.71
N VAL A 18 2.22 9.22 -18.72
CA VAL A 18 2.75 8.55 -19.91
C VAL A 18 2.83 7.06 -19.65
N ASP A 19 2.50 6.25 -20.65
CA ASP A 19 2.62 4.80 -20.61
C ASP A 19 3.31 4.34 -21.89
N GLU A 20 4.13 3.32 -21.82
CA GLU A 20 4.83 2.77 -23.00
C GLU A 20 3.94 1.83 -23.82
N ASN A 21 2.85 1.35 -23.25
CA ASN A 21 1.93 0.43 -23.89
C ASN A 21 0.78 1.17 -24.57
N ILE A 22 0.16 0.51 -25.54
CA ILE A 22 -1.04 0.99 -26.23
C ILE A 22 -2.20 1.17 -25.26
N ASP A 23 -2.34 0.23 -24.29
CA ASP A 23 -3.33 0.30 -23.23
C ASP A 23 -2.70 0.82 -21.94
N ILE A 24 -3.33 1.84 -21.36
CA ILE A 24 -2.89 2.42 -20.09
C ILE A 24 -3.20 1.50 -18.93
N GLY A 25 -2.28 1.42 -17.95
CA GLY A 25 -2.51 0.72 -16.69
C GLY A 25 -1.42 -0.28 -16.30
N GLY A 26 -0.57 -0.71 -17.23
CA GLY A 26 0.56 -1.59 -16.95
C GLY A 26 0.17 -2.84 -16.14
N HIS A 27 0.92 -3.13 -15.08
CA HIS A 27 0.62 -4.25 -14.18
C HIS A 27 -0.71 -4.11 -13.42
N GLY A 28 -1.25 -2.91 -13.32
CA GLY A 28 -2.57 -2.69 -12.72
C GLY A 28 -3.69 -3.41 -13.46
N MET A 29 -3.56 -3.56 -14.78
CA MET A 29 -4.56 -4.25 -15.62
C MET A 29 -4.67 -5.74 -15.31
N VAL A 30 -3.61 -6.37 -14.83
CA VAL A 30 -3.56 -7.80 -14.50
C VAL A 30 -3.63 -8.06 -13.00
N SER A 31 -3.83 -7.01 -12.20
CA SER A 31 -4.02 -7.12 -10.76
C SER A 31 -5.39 -7.71 -10.42
N GLY A 32 -5.43 -8.56 -9.40
CA GLY A 32 -6.69 -9.04 -8.81
C GLY A 32 -7.42 -7.98 -7.97
N GLY A 33 -6.87 -6.77 -7.85
CA GLY A 33 -7.45 -5.67 -7.07
C GLY A 33 -7.33 -5.83 -5.56
N ILE A 34 -6.47 -6.73 -5.08
CA ILE A 34 -6.21 -6.88 -3.65
C ILE A 34 -5.35 -5.71 -3.18
N VAL A 35 -5.82 -5.04 -2.14
CA VAL A 35 -5.08 -3.97 -1.44
C VAL A 35 -4.83 -4.41 -0.02
N HIS A 36 -3.56 -4.50 0.37
CA HIS A 36 -3.15 -4.83 1.73
C HIS A 36 -3.06 -3.54 2.55
N LEU A 37 -4.08 -3.27 3.32
CA LEU A 37 -4.16 -2.14 4.24
C LEU A 37 -4.27 -2.65 5.67
N GLY A 38 -3.72 -1.89 6.60
CA GLY A 38 -3.74 -2.20 8.03
C GLY A 38 -3.50 -0.95 8.86
N GLY A 39 -3.06 -1.11 10.12
CA GLY A 39 -2.71 0.00 10.98
C GLY A 39 -3.90 0.80 11.51
N GLY A 40 -5.10 0.23 11.47
CA GLY A 40 -6.29 0.89 11.97
C GLY A 40 -6.92 1.89 11.00
N HIS A 41 -6.87 1.61 9.70
CA HIS A 41 -7.53 2.45 8.70
C HIS A 41 -9.06 2.52 8.90
N SER A 42 -9.72 3.45 8.19
CA SER A 42 -11.13 3.79 8.41
C SER A 42 -12.10 2.62 8.36
N VAL A 43 -11.90 1.65 7.47
CA VAL A 43 -12.77 0.48 7.34
C VAL A 43 -12.60 -0.47 8.54
N GLN A 44 -11.37 -0.68 9.00
CA GLN A 44 -11.11 -1.48 10.21
C GLN A 44 -11.80 -0.86 11.42
N ARG A 45 -11.64 0.46 11.63
CA ARG A 45 -12.33 1.19 12.72
C ARG A 45 -13.85 1.09 12.62
N MET A 46 -14.41 1.19 11.42
CA MET A 46 -15.87 1.06 11.19
C MET A 46 -16.40 -0.31 11.62
N HIS A 47 -15.61 -1.35 11.46
CA HIS A 47 -15.98 -2.73 11.82
C HIS A 47 -15.49 -3.17 13.20
N GLY A 48 -14.91 -2.26 14.00
CA GLY A 48 -14.41 -2.58 15.34
C GLY A 48 -13.18 -3.49 15.34
N ILE A 49 -12.42 -3.51 14.25
CA ILE A 49 -11.19 -4.28 14.14
C ILE A 49 -10.07 -3.41 14.71
N GLU A 50 -9.45 -3.88 15.78
CA GLU A 50 -8.28 -3.26 16.37
C GLU A 50 -7.02 -3.67 15.59
N ASP A 51 -6.28 -2.68 15.12
CA ASP A 51 -5.03 -2.88 14.42
C ASP A 51 -4.13 -1.64 14.62
N THR A 52 -2.83 -1.83 14.53
CA THR A 52 -1.84 -0.78 14.69
C THR A 52 -0.69 -0.96 13.71
N ASP A 53 0.05 0.12 13.45
CA ASP A 53 1.26 0.09 12.62
C ASP A 53 2.25 -0.96 13.12
N GLU A 54 2.38 -1.11 14.44
CA GLU A 54 3.24 -2.12 15.04
C GLU A 54 2.75 -3.54 14.76
N MET A 55 1.44 -3.80 14.79
CA MET A 55 0.88 -5.10 14.43
C MET A 55 1.15 -5.42 12.97
N VAL A 56 0.91 -4.48 12.06
CA VAL A 56 1.24 -4.62 10.64
C VAL A 56 2.73 -4.93 10.45
N TYR A 57 3.60 -4.18 11.12
CA TYR A 57 5.04 -4.43 11.05
C TYR A 57 5.41 -5.84 11.53
N GLN A 58 4.89 -6.26 12.68
CA GLN A 58 5.17 -7.58 13.25
C GLN A 58 4.69 -8.72 12.36
N ASP A 59 3.52 -8.59 11.74
CA ASP A 59 3.00 -9.58 10.79
C ASP A 59 3.94 -9.76 9.59
N TRP A 60 4.46 -8.67 9.04
CA TRP A 60 5.35 -8.70 7.88
C TRP A 60 6.76 -9.24 8.19
N ILE A 61 7.20 -9.15 9.44
CA ILE A 61 8.52 -9.64 9.86
C ILE A 61 8.45 -10.94 10.67
N SER A 62 7.25 -11.49 10.84
CA SER A 62 7.02 -12.71 11.63
C SER A 62 7.94 -13.85 11.19
N PRO A 63 8.65 -14.49 12.12
CA PRO A 63 9.51 -15.64 11.81
C PRO A 63 8.72 -16.84 11.27
N ASP A 64 7.41 -16.87 11.49
CA ASP A 64 6.53 -17.92 10.98
C ASP A 64 6.28 -17.79 9.47
N HIS A 65 6.54 -16.61 8.90
CA HIS A 65 6.44 -16.42 7.46
C HIS A 65 7.77 -16.75 6.78
N PRO A 66 7.81 -17.73 5.86
CA PRO A 66 9.07 -18.27 5.31
C PRO A 66 9.91 -17.22 4.56
N LEU A 67 9.31 -16.16 4.08
CA LEU A 67 9.98 -15.10 3.32
C LEU A 67 10.32 -13.85 4.16
N ALA A 68 9.85 -13.76 5.41
CA ALA A 68 10.04 -12.59 6.27
C ALA A 68 11.52 -12.23 6.51
N ARG A 69 12.40 -13.24 6.48
CA ARG A 69 13.86 -13.04 6.61
C ARG A 69 14.49 -12.21 5.48
N TYR A 70 13.82 -12.11 4.33
CA TYR A 70 14.30 -11.35 3.18
C TYR A 70 13.73 -9.93 3.13
N ASN A 71 12.78 -9.61 4.01
CA ASN A 71 12.18 -8.29 4.05
C ASN A 71 13.18 -7.26 4.57
N ASP A 72 13.29 -6.16 3.86
CA ASP A 72 13.98 -4.96 4.34
C ASP A 72 13.18 -4.35 5.49
N ARG A 73 13.78 -4.30 6.68
CA ARG A 73 13.10 -3.88 7.91
C ARG A 73 12.69 -2.41 7.87
N ASP A 74 13.49 -1.57 7.26
CA ASP A 74 13.23 -0.12 7.17
C ASP A 74 12.06 0.14 6.20
N LEU A 75 12.04 -0.56 5.06
CA LEU A 75 10.93 -0.48 4.11
C LEU A 75 9.61 -1.03 4.69
N VAL A 76 9.68 -2.14 5.42
CA VAL A 76 8.49 -2.69 6.10
C VAL A 76 7.98 -1.73 7.17
N ARG A 77 8.88 -1.07 7.91
CA ARG A 77 8.50 -0.06 8.90
C ARG A 77 7.80 1.13 8.25
N ALA A 78 8.39 1.69 7.21
CA ALA A 78 7.79 2.78 6.46
C ALA A 78 6.44 2.39 5.87
N PHE A 79 6.32 1.18 5.30
CA PHE A 79 5.04 0.65 4.81
C PHE A 79 3.98 0.58 5.92
N ALA A 80 4.32 0.08 7.10
CA ALA A 80 3.38 -0.03 8.21
C ALA A 80 2.87 1.35 8.68
N GLU A 81 3.78 2.32 8.82
CA GLU A 81 3.47 3.67 9.30
C GLU A 81 2.64 4.50 8.30
N GLU A 82 2.82 4.28 6.99
CA GLU A 82 2.15 5.04 5.92
C GLU A 82 0.91 4.33 5.35
N ASN A 83 0.49 3.21 5.95
CA ASN A 83 -0.52 2.31 5.38
C ASN A 83 -1.95 2.57 5.91
N ALA A 84 -2.12 3.42 6.92
CA ALA A 84 -3.40 3.69 7.59
C ALA A 84 -4.16 4.90 7.02
#